data_106e8d2337846b7fb234854885aed8c4
#
_entry.id   106e8d2337846b7fb234854885aed8c4
#
_cell.length_a   1.000
_cell.length_b   1.000
_cell.length_c   1.000
_cell.angle_alpha   90.00
_cell.angle_beta   90.00
_cell.angle_gamma   90.00
#
_symmetry.space_group_name_H-M   'P 1'
#
loop_
_entity.id
_entity.type
_entity.pdbx_description
1 polymer ?
#
loop_
_entity_poly.entity_id
_entity_poly.type
_entity_poly.pdbx_seq_one_letter_code
_entity_poly.pdbx_strand_id
1 'polypeptide(L)'
;FLAVSSIYLPIYIQTFILFFSIPVAMTLVEPKIQQKDKMKTSYISLINVVKETFYKYHKLKWLIIFSSSMGVATLSIAWFAQPFFNELGIPVIYFGVLWAILNFTVGISSFNSHYFERSIEYKKIIITFAIIMPFCYILIGYLNSFLSLIFILLIYILRGIITPILRNYINIITSSNKRATVLSIRSFLIRVSFATTAPLLGYLSDLTSITYSFYCLAIFVGFFSLLSAFKLYNLD
;
A
#
# COMPACT_ATOMS: atom_id res chain seq x y z
N PHE A 1 20.79 16.05 -3.60
CA PHE A 1 21.58 17.25 -3.98
C PHE A 1 20.99 18.52 -3.33
N LEU A 2 19.71 18.85 -3.54
CA LEU A 2 19.11 20.09 -3.02
C LEU A 2 19.17 20.21 -1.49
N ALA A 3 18.96 19.11 -0.76
CA ALA A 3 19.00 19.10 0.70
C ALA A 3 20.43 19.29 1.27
N VAL A 4 21.47 19.07 0.47
CA VAL A 4 22.87 19.33 0.86
C VAL A 4 23.15 20.83 0.88
N SER A 5 22.54 21.59 -0.04
CA SER A 5 22.70 23.05 -0.12
C SER A 5 21.85 23.76 0.94
N SER A 6 20.62 23.30 1.18
CA SER A 6 19.73 23.79 2.23
C SER A 6 18.62 22.77 2.49
N ILE A 7 18.34 22.48 3.76
CA ILE A 7 17.27 21.57 4.16
C ILE A 7 15.88 22.09 3.74
N TYR A 8 15.73 23.39 3.56
CA TYR A 8 14.46 24.05 3.17
C TYR A 8 14.24 24.09 1.65
N LEU A 9 15.30 23.98 0.84
CA LEU A 9 15.19 24.12 -0.61
C LEU A 9 14.27 23.09 -1.27
N PRO A 10 14.30 21.79 -0.91
CA PRO A 10 13.35 20.81 -1.42
C PRO A 10 11.88 21.17 -1.08
N ILE A 11 11.63 21.71 0.10
CA ILE A 11 10.29 22.11 0.56
C ILE A 11 9.77 23.27 -0.29
N TYR A 12 10.59 24.29 -0.54
CA TYR A 12 10.20 25.42 -1.38
C TYR A 12 9.90 25.00 -2.81
N ILE A 13 10.74 24.15 -3.40
CA ILE A 13 10.54 23.63 -4.75
C ILE A 13 9.24 22.80 -4.83
N GLN A 14 9.01 21.93 -3.85
CA GLN A 14 7.79 21.12 -3.79
C GLN A 14 6.55 22.00 -3.66
N THR A 15 6.59 23.01 -2.79
CA THR A 15 5.48 23.97 -2.62
C THR A 15 5.21 24.72 -3.93
N PHE A 16 6.25 25.19 -4.62
CA PHE A 16 6.12 25.85 -5.91
C PHE A 16 5.47 24.94 -6.96
N ILE A 17 5.92 23.69 -7.08
CA ILE A 17 5.33 22.71 -8.00
C ILE A 17 3.86 22.45 -7.66
N LEU A 18 3.53 22.30 -6.37
CA LEU A 18 2.15 22.09 -5.93
C LEU A 18 1.23 23.26 -6.26
N PHE A 19 1.76 24.48 -6.34
CA PHE A 19 0.97 25.65 -6.73
C PHE A 19 0.37 25.51 -8.13
N PHE A 20 1.07 24.84 -9.06
CA PHE A 20 0.55 24.54 -10.39
C PHE A 20 -0.60 23.51 -10.41
N SER A 21 -0.82 22.78 -9.32
CA SER A 21 -1.96 21.88 -9.23
C SER A 21 -3.31 22.63 -9.10
N ILE A 22 -3.29 23.88 -8.62
CA ILE A 22 -4.50 24.70 -8.43
C ILE A 22 -5.23 24.95 -9.75
N PRO A 23 -4.59 25.55 -10.79
CA PRO A 23 -5.27 25.78 -12.08
C PRO A 23 -5.71 24.46 -12.73
N VAL A 24 -4.93 23.37 -12.59
CA VAL A 24 -5.34 22.06 -13.09
C VAL A 24 -6.60 21.55 -12.36
N ALA A 25 -6.68 21.71 -11.03
CA ALA A 25 -7.86 21.34 -10.27
C ALA A 25 -9.10 22.17 -10.67
N MET A 26 -8.94 23.43 -11.04
CA MET A 26 -10.03 24.28 -11.51
C MET A 26 -10.60 23.84 -12.88
N THR A 27 -9.85 23.11 -13.69
CA THR A 27 -10.33 22.56 -14.97
C THR A 27 -11.11 21.26 -14.83
N LEU A 28 -11.15 20.66 -13.63
CA LEU A 28 -11.87 19.42 -13.39
C LEU A 28 -13.39 19.67 -13.42
N VAL A 29 -14.07 18.99 -14.32
CA VAL A 29 -15.54 19.02 -14.42
C VAL A 29 -16.09 17.84 -13.65
N GLU A 30 -16.94 18.10 -12.66
CA GLU A 30 -17.66 17.03 -11.96
C GLU A 30 -18.59 16.28 -12.92
N PRO A 31 -18.52 14.94 -13.01
CA PRO A 31 -19.48 14.17 -13.77
C PRO A 31 -20.87 14.36 -13.17
N LYS A 32 -21.87 14.65 -14.02
CA LYS A 32 -23.28 14.75 -13.60
C LYS A 32 -23.75 13.39 -13.09
N ILE A 33 -23.61 13.14 -11.79
CA ILE A 33 -24.18 11.97 -11.13
C ILE A 33 -25.70 12.13 -11.22
N GLN A 34 -26.39 11.16 -11.83
CA GLN A 34 -27.84 11.13 -11.84
C GLN A 34 -28.33 11.22 -10.39
N GLN A 35 -29.10 12.28 -10.10
CA GLN A 35 -29.54 12.66 -8.75
C GLN A 35 -30.44 11.62 -8.03
N LYS A 36 -30.72 10.47 -8.64
CA LYS A 36 -31.61 9.45 -8.08
C LYS A 36 -31.10 8.76 -6.81
N ASP A 37 -29.81 8.85 -6.51
CA ASP A 37 -29.21 8.20 -5.33
C ASP A 37 -28.38 9.16 -4.45
N LYS A 38 -28.88 10.36 -4.19
CA LYS A 38 -28.42 11.10 -3.00
C LYS A 38 -28.86 10.31 -1.76
N MET A 39 -28.19 9.20 -1.46
CA MET A 39 -28.22 8.69 -0.10
C MET A 39 -27.84 9.87 0.81
N LYS A 40 -28.82 10.32 1.61
CA LYS A 40 -28.51 11.28 2.69
C LYS A 40 -27.28 10.71 3.40
N THR A 41 -26.14 11.37 3.29
CA THR A 41 -24.87 10.97 3.89
C THR A 41 -25.02 11.15 5.41
N SER A 42 -25.78 10.26 6.02
CA SER A 42 -25.93 10.19 7.46
C SER A 42 -24.80 9.29 7.97
N TYR A 43 -24.21 9.61 9.12
CA TYR A 43 -23.27 8.72 9.82
C TYR A 43 -23.81 7.28 9.96
N ILE A 44 -25.12 7.15 10.12
CA ILE A 44 -25.84 5.86 10.18
C ILE A 44 -25.68 5.08 8.87
N SER A 45 -25.76 5.74 7.71
CA SER A 45 -25.57 5.07 6.41
C SER A 45 -24.16 4.58 6.20
N LEU A 46 -23.15 5.31 6.67
CA LEU A 46 -21.75 4.89 6.62
C LEU A 46 -21.50 3.66 7.52
N ILE A 47 -22.03 3.68 8.75
CA ILE A 47 -21.94 2.53 9.67
C ILE A 47 -22.63 1.30 9.07
N ASN A 48 -23.77 1.47 8.41
CA ASN A 48 -24.48 0.38 7.76
C ASN A 48 -23.65 -0.22 6.60
N VAL A 49 -23.00 0.61 5.77
CA VAL A 49 -22.11 0.12 4.71
C VAL A 49 -20.93 -0.67 5.30
N VAL A 50 -20.34 -0.19 6.41
CA VAL A 50 -19.28 -0.93 7.12
C VAL A 50 -19.81 -2.28 7.60
N LYS A 51 -20.94 -2.29 8.31
CA LYS A 51 -21.56 -3.55 8.79
C LYS A 51 -21.86 -4.51 7.64
N GLU A 52 -22.52 -4.04 6.57
CA GLU A 52 -22.79 -4.88 5.40
C GLU A 52 -21.52 -5.45 4.79
N THR A 53 -20.47 -4.64 4.65
CA THR A 53 -19.19 -5.06 4.08
C THR A 53 -18.55 -6.20 4.88
N PHE A 54 -18.59 -6.14 6.20
CA PHE A 54 -17.92 -7.11 7.06
C PHE A 54 -18.79 -8.33 7.42
N TYR A 55 -20.11 -8.17 7.50
CA TYR A 55 -21.00 -9.24 7.95
C TYR A 55 -21.79 -9.91 6.82
N LYS A 56 -22.16 -9.18 5.76
CA LYS A 56 -23.00 -9.71 4.68
C LYS A 56 -22.18 -10.19 3.48
N TYR A 57 -21.12 -9.45 3.10
CA TYR A 57 -20.34 -9.74 1.89
C TYR A 57 -19.00 -10.38 2.24
N HIS A 58 -19.00 -11.70 2.50
CA HIS A 58 -17.80 -12.45 2.92
C HIS A 58 -16.61 -12.30 1.95
N LYS A 59 -16.84 -12.37 0.64
CA LYS A 59 -15.79 -12.20 -0.37
C LYS A 59 -15.19 -10.80 -0.31
N LEU A 60 -16.02 -9.76 -0.22
CA LEU A 60 -15.57 -8.36 -0.12
C LEU A 60 -14.77 -8.11 1.16
N LYS A 61 -15.24 -8.65 2.29
CA LYS A 61 -14.52 -8.58 3.58
C LYS A 61 -13.09 -9.09 3.45
N TRP A 62 -12.91 -10.31 2.96
CA TRP A 62 -11.59 -10.93 2.87
C TRP A 62 -10.71 -10.25 1.83
N LEU A 63 -11.29 -9.76 0.74
CA LEU A 63 -10.57 -8.96 -0.25
C LEU A 63 -10.06 -7.62 0.32
N ILE A 64 -10.87 -6.96 1.15
CA ILE A 64 -10.45 -5.73 1.85
C ILE A 64 -9.33 -6.04 2.84
N ILE A 65 -9.45 -7.11 3.65
CA ILE A 65 -8.41 -7.49 4.62
C ILE A 65 -7.11 -7.81 3.88
N PHE A 66 -7.16 -8.62 2.82
CA PHE A 66 -6.00 -8.91 1.98
C PHE A 66 -5.38 -7.64 1.40
N SER A 67 -6.20 -6.79 0.79
CA SER A 67 -5.74 -5.54 0.19
C SER A 67 -5.17 -4.56 1.23
N SER A 68 -5.69 -4.60 2.45
CA SER A 68 -5.17 -3.77 3.55
C SER A 68 -3.84 -4.31 4.06
N SER A 69 -3.66 -5.62 4.19
CA SER A 69 -2.37 -6.20 4.57
C SER A 69 -1.26 -5.87 3.56
N MET A 70 -1.56 -5.96 2.24
CA MET A 70 -0.65 -5.52 1.19
C MET A 70 -0.35 -4.01 1.29
N GLY A 71 -1.37 -3.21 1.63
CA GLY A 71 -1.22 -1.78 1.85
C GLY A 71 -0.33 -1.44 3.04
N VAL A 72 -0.48 -2.14 4.16
CA VAL A 72 0.39 -2.00 5.34
C VAL A 72 1.82 -2.37 4.98
N ALA A 73 2.04 -3.50 4.31
CA ALA A 73 3.35 -3.91 3.85
C ALA A 73 4.04 -2.80 3.05
N THR A 74 3.37 -2.28 2.02
CA THR A 74 3.96 -1.26 1.16
C THR A 74 4.11 0.11 1.84
N LEU A 75 3.29 0.44 2.83
CA LEU A 75 3.43 1.65 3.62
C LEU A 75 4.59 1.51 4.62
N SER A 76 4.72 0.36 5.26
CA SER A 76 5.80 0.11 6.24
C SER A 76 7.17 0.19 5.58
N ILE A 77 7.37 -0.44 4.42
CA ILE A 77 8.68 -0.33 3.75
C ILE A 77 9.01 1.12 3.34
N ALA A 78 7.99 1.93 3.00
CA ALA A 78 8.21 3.33 2.69
C ALA A 78 8.75 4.14 3.89
N TRP A 79 8.40 3.77 5.12
CA TRP A 79 8.89 4.44 6.33
C TRP A 79 10.18 3.82 6.87
N PHE A 80 10.33 2.51 6.80
CA PHE A 80 11.51 1.80 7.33
C PHE A 80 12.69 1.75 6.36
N ALA A 81 12.50 2.07 5.08
CA ALA A 81 13.59 2.05 4.10
C ALA A 81 14.70 3.08 4.41
N GLN A 82 14.34 4.29 4.84
CA GLN A 82 15.36 5.33 5.14
C GLN A 82 16.22 4.97 6.36
N PRO A 83 15.64 4.58 7.53
CA PRO A 83 16.45 4.06 8.63
C PRO A 83 17.34 2.89 8.22
N PHE A 84 16.83 1.97 7.40
CA PHE A 84 17.58 0.83 6.89
C PHE A 84 18.73 1.25 5.96
N PHE A 85 18.52 2.22 5.07
CA PHE A 85 19.60 2.75 4.23
C PHE A 85 20.72 3.38 5.07
N ASN A 86 20.34 4.07 6.15
CA ASN A 86 21.29 4.65 7.09
C ASN A 86 22.09 3.56 7.84
N GLU A 87 21.41 2.48 8.27
CA GLU A 87 22.08 1.32 8.92
C GLU A 87 23.08 0.62 7.98
N LEU A 88 22.78 0.56 6.67
CA LEU A 88 23.70 0.07 5.65
C LEU A 88 24.88 1.03 5.34
N GLY A 89 24.93 2.20 5.98
CA GLY A 89 25.97 3.19 5.73
C GLY A 89 25.83 3.93 4.40
N ILE A 90 24.64 3.94 3.78
CA ILE A 90 24.41 4.67 2.54
C ILE A 90 24.36 6.17 2.85
N PRO A 91 25.20 7.00 2.21
CA PRO A 91 25.16 8.45 2.40
C PRO A 91 23.79 9.03 2.02
N VAL A 92 23.29 9.96 2.85
CA VAL A 92 21.95 10.61 2.68
C VAL A 92 21.78 11.24 1.30
N ILE A 93 22.86 11.67 0.66
CA ILE A 93 22.83 12.26 -0.69
C ILE A 93 22.23 11.30 -1.73
N TYR A 94 22.36 9.98 -1.54
CA TYR A 94 21.81 8.97 -2.46
C TYR A 94 20.35 8.60 -2.17
N PHE A 95 19.79 8.99 -1.02
CA PHE A 95 18.42 8.64 -0.66
C PHE A 95 17.41 9.13 -1.70
N GLY A 96 17.58 10.35 -2.20
CA GLY A 96 16.71 10.90 -3.24
C GLY A 96 16.73 10.07 -4.54
N VAL A 97 17.92 9.59 -4.95
CA VAL A 97 18.07 8.73 -6.14
C VAL A 97 17.40 7.37 -5.91
N LEU A 98 17.64 6.75 -4.76
CA LEU A 98 17.01 5.47 -4.39
C LEU A 98 15.48 5.61 -4.40
N TRP A 99 14.95 6.67 -3.79
CA TRP A 99 13.50 6.95 -3.80
C TRP A 99 12.95 7.18 -5.20
N ALA A 100 13.70 7.87 -6.06
CA ALA A 100 13.29 8.08 -7.45
C ALA A 100 13.22 6.75 -8.22
N ILE A 101 14.23 5.88 -8.08
CA ILE A 101 14.27 4.55 -8.70
C ILE A 101 13.08 3.70 -8.20
N LEU A 102 12.86 3.64 -6.89
CA LEU A 102 11.79 2.85 -6.29
C LEU A 102 10.40 3.31 -6.78
N ASN A 103 10.14 4.63 -6.79
CA ASN A 103 8.84 5.13 -7.26
C ASN A 103 8.66 5.03 -8.77
N PHE A 104 9.73 5.20 -9.56
CA PHE A 104 9.70 4.97 -11.01
C PHE A 104 9.35 3.51 -11.33
N THR A 105 9.92 2.59 -10.57
CA THR A 105 9.60 1.16 -10.67
C THR A 105 8.13 0.87 -10.38
N VAL A 106 7.52 1.52 -9.39
CA VAL A 106 6.07 1.44 -9.14
C VAL A 106 5.28 1.92 -10.36
N GLY A 107 5.69 3.03 -10.97
CA GLY A 107 5.02 3.57 -12.16
C GLY A 107 5.02 2.58 -13.32
N ILE A 108 6.19 2.04 -13.67
CA ILE A 108 6.33 1.03 -14.75
C ILE A 108 5.52 -0.23 -14.44
N SER A 109 5.62 -0.74 -13.22
CA SER A 109 4.92 -1.95 -12.80
C SER A 109 3.40 -1.75 -12.79
N SER A 110 2.92 -0.58 -12.38
CA SER A 110 1.50 -0.23 -12.39
C SER A 110 0.95 -0.13 -13.81
N PHE A 111 1.72 0.46 -14.73
CA PHE A 111 1.33 0.53 -16.13
C PHE A 111 1.15 -0.86 -16.75
N ASN A 112 1.99 -1.81 -16.38
CA ASN A 112 1.95 -3.18 -16.87
C ASN A 112 1.01 -4.11 -16.08
N SER A 113 0.37 -3.63 -15.01
CA SER A 113 -0.44 -4.47 -14.11
C SER A 113 -1.60 -5.19 -14.79
N HIS A 114 -2.20 -4.58 -15.84
CA HIS A 114 -3.30 -5.16 -16.58
C HIS A 114 -2.89 -6.42 -17.38
N TYR A 115 -1.64 -6.53 -17.81
CA TYR A 115 -1.13 -7.75 -18.47
C TYR A 115 -1.08 -8.91 -17.48
N PHE A 116 -0.64 -8.64 -16.24
CA PHE A 116 -0.66 -9.64 -15.17
C PHE A 116 -2.08 -10.10 -14.84
N GLU A 117 -3.02 -9.14 -14.73
CA GLU A 117 -4.42 -9.44 -14.44
C GLU A 117 -5.09 -10.29 -15.52
N ARG A 118 -4.73 -10.09 -16.80
CA ARG A 118 -5.28 -10.87 -17.92
C ARG A 118 -4.63 -12.25 -18.08
N SER A 119 -3.34 -12.36 -17.75
CA SER A 119 -2.57 -13.59 -18.00
C SER A 119 -2.64 -14.59 -16.85
N ILE A 120 -2.99 -14.16 -15.66
CA ILE A 120 -2.95 -14.97 -14.45
C ILE A 120 -4.32 -14.94 -13.76
N GLU A 121 -4.82 -16.11 -13.39
CA GLU A 121 -6.05 -16.24 -12.63
C GLU A 121 -5.98 -15.48 -11.29
N TYR A 122 -7.07 -14.84 -10.91
CA TYR A 122 -7.22 -14.10 -9.66
C TYR A 122 -6.70 -14.86 -8.42
N LYS A 123 -7.06 -16.15 -8.28
CA LYS A 123 -6.63 -16.99 -7.15
C LYS A 123 -5.12 -17.13 -7.09
N LYS A 124 -4.48 -17.35 -8.24
CA LYS A 124 -3.02 -17.46 -8.32
C LYS A 124 -2.33 -16.15 -7.97
N ILE A 125 -2.87 -15.00 -8.41
CA ILE A 125 -2.34 -13.67 -8.04
C ILE A 125 -2.36 -13.52 -6.52
N ILE A 126 -3.50 -13.76 -5.88
CA ILE A 126 -3.65 -13.59 -4.42
C ILE A 126 -2.67 -14.47 -3.65
N ILE A 127 -2.58 -15.77 -4.00
CA ILE A 127 -1.68 -16.71 -3.30
C ILE A 127 -0.21 -16.31 -3.52
N THR A 128 0.17 -15.99 -4.75
CA THR A 128 1.55 -15.59 -5.08
C THR A 128 1.97 -14.36 -4.27
N PHE A 129 1.14 -13.33 -4.23
CA PHE A 129 1.46 -12.12 -3.46
C PHE A 129 1.41 -12.34 -1.95
N ALA A 130 0.52 -13.21 -1.45
CA ALA A 130 0.44 -13.59 -0.05
C ALA A 130 1.73 -14.24 0.46
N ILE A 131 2.45 -14.95 -0.42
CA ILE A 131 3.70 -15.65 -0.09
C ILE A 131 4.91 -14.74 -0.33
N ILE A 132 5.01 -14.11 -1.51
CA ILE A 132 6.21 -13.36 -1.89
C ILE A 132 6.41 -12.12 -1.02
N MET A 133 5.33 -11.42 -0.65
CA MET A 133 5.45 -10.18 0.12
C MET A 133 6.11 -10.39 1.50
N PRO A 134 5.62 -11.28 2.38
CA PRO A 134 6.29 -11.56 3.66
C PRO A 134 7.67 -12.18 3.47
N PHE A 135 7.87 -12.99 2.42
CA PHE A 135 9.17 -13.59 2.12
C PHE A 135 10.24 -12.52 1.81
N CYS A 136 9.88 -11.47 1.06
CA CYS A 136 10.77 -10.33 0.85
C CYS A 136 11.21 -9.68 2.17
N TYR A 137 10.29 -9.49 3.12
CA TYR A 137 10.62 -8.94 4.44
C TYR A 137 11.58 -9.84 5.23
N ILE A 138 11.38 -11.16 5.20
CA ILE A 138 12.30 -12.12 5.81
C ILE A 138 13.72 -11.98 5.22
N LEU A 139 13.80 -11.90 3.89
CA LEU A 139 15.10 -11.79 3.20
C LEU A 139 15.78 -10.45 3.44
N ILE A 140 15.03 -9.34 3.54
CA ILE A 140 15.59 -8.04 3.89
C ILE A 140 16.25 -8.11 5.27
N GLY A 141 15.55 -8.67 6.27
CA GLY A 141 16.08 -8.82 7.61
C GLY A 141 17.24 -9.82 7.69
N TYR A 142 17.14 -10.96 6.97
CA TYR A 142 18.17 -12.01 7.00
C TYR A 142 19.49 -11.57 6.37
N LEU A 143 19.44 -10.92 5.22
CA LEU A 143 20.63 -10.51 4.50
C LEU A 143 21.32 -9.31 5.16
N ASN A 144 20.54 -8.37 5.69
CA ASN A 144 21.00 -7.12 6.32
C ASN A 144 22.24 -6.50 5.62
N SER A 145 22.16 -6.38 4.30
CA SER A 145 23.29 -5.97 3.43
C SER A 145 22.77 -5.22 2.20
N PHE A 146 23.68 -4.73 1.35
CA PHE A 146 23.29 -4.10 0.08
C PHE A 146 22.42 -5.01 -0.83
N LEU A 147 22.55 -6.34 -0.70
CA LEU A 147 21.68 -7.28 -1.43
C LEU A 147 20.21 -7.16 -1.02
N SER A 148 19.91 -6.70 0.18
CA SER A 148 18.53 -6.44 0.64
C SER A 148 17.82 -5.38 -0.19
N LEU A 149 18.55 -4.46 -0.85
CA LEU A 149 17.98 -3.45 -1.73
C LEU A 149 17.22 -4.07 -2.92
N ILE A 150 17.64 -5.25 -3.36
CA ILE A 150 16.94 -6.00 -4.42
C ILE A 150 15.54 -6.40 -3.96
N PHE A 151 15.38 -6.83 -2.71
CA PHE A 151 14.09 -7.21 -2.14
C PHE A 151 13.21 -6.00 -1.83
N ILE A 152 13.79 -4.87 -1.45
CA ILE A 152 13.06 -3.60 -1.36
C ILE A 152 12.53 -3.22 -2.74
N LEU A 153 13.36 -3.27 -3.77
CA LEU A 153 12.94 -3.01 -5.15
C LEU A 153 11.81 -3.96 -5.59
N LEU A 154 11.94 -5.26 -5.25
CA LEU A 154 10.90 -6.26 -5.55
C LEU A 154 9.57 -5.91 -4.85
N ILE A 155 9.57 -5.47 -3.58
CA ILE A 155 8.36 -5.00 -2.90
C ILE A 155 7.72 -3.82 -3.66
N TYR A 156 8.50 -2.90 -4.22
CA TYR A 156 7.99 -1.77 -4.99
C TYR A 156 7.42 -2.21 -6.35
N ILE A 157 8.02 -3.20 -7.02
CA ILE A 157 7.45 -3.85 -8.20
C ILE A 157 6.08 -4.48 -7.85
N LEU A 158 6.05 -5.29 -6.79
CA LEU A 158 4.84 -5.96 -6.32
C LEU A 158 3.74 -4.93 -5.96
N ARG A 159 4.10 -3.84 -5.29
CA ARG A 159 3.20 -2.73 -4.99
C ARG A 159 2.57 -2.14 -6.24
N GLY A 160 3.38 -1.90 -7.28
CA GLY A 160 2.92 -1.36 -8.55
C GLY A 160 1.90 -2.27 -9.24
N ILE A 161 2.12 -3.59 -9.20
CA ILE A 161 1.24 -4.58 -9.81
C ILE A 161 -0.05 -4.77 -8.99
N ILE A 162 0.08 -5.08 -7.69
CA ILE A 162 -1.05 -5.54 -6.89
C ILE A 162 -2.05 -4.43 -6.54
N THR A 163 -1.60 -3.18 -6.41
CA THR A 163 -2.46 -2.08 -5.96
C THR A 163 -3.61 -1.79 -6.93
N PRO A 164 -3.38 -1.61 -8.27
CA PRO A 164 -4.47 -1.40 -9.22
C PRO A 164 -5.35 -2.65 -9.36
N ILE A 165 -4.77 -3.85 -9.37
CA ILE A 165 -5.51 -5.11 -9.49
C ILE A 165 -6.51 -5.26 -8.33
N LEU A 166 -6.09 -5.08 -7.09
CA LEU A 166 -6.97 -5.18 -5.93
C LEU A 166 -8.06 -4.10 -5.90
N ARG A 167 -7.74 -2.88 -6.35
CA ARG A 167 -8.75 -1.82 -6.49
C ARG A 167 -9.78 -2.20 -7.55
N ASN A 168 -9.36 -2.77 -8.67
CA ASN A 168 -10.24 -3.23 -9.72
C ASN A 168 -11.18 -4.34 -9.21
N TYR A 169 -10.66 -5.34 -8.53
CA TYR A 169 -11.47 -6.42 -7.95
C TYR A 169 -12.48 -5.91 -6.93
N ILE A 170 -12.10 -4.99 -6.03
CA ILE A 170 -13.04 -4.35 -5.10
C ILE A 170 -14.14 -3.61 -5.87
N ASN A 171 -13.78 -2.88 -6.92
CA ASN A 171 -14.73 -2.11 -7.73
C ASN A 171 -15.72 -2.99 -8.50
N ILE A 172 -15.29 -4.16 -8.99
CA ILE A 172 -16.15 -5.10 -9.73
C ILE A 172 -17.24 -5.67 -8.81
N ILE A 173 -16.88 -6.07 -7.59
CA ILE A 173 -17.83 -6.71 -6.66
C ILE A 173 -18.63 -5.71 -5.81
N THR A 174 -18.34 -4.41 -5.95
CA THR A 174 -19.02 -3.35 -5.18
C THR A 174 -19.92 -2.52 -6.09
N SER A 175 -21.16 -2.33 -5.66
CA SER A 175 -22.10 -1.45 -6.38
C SER A 175 -21.59 -0.01 -6.45
N SER A 176 -21.87 0.68 -7.56
CA SER A 176 -21.33 2.00 -7.88
C SER A 176 -21.53 3.03 -6.77
N ASN A 177 -22.69 3.03 -6.11
CA ASN A 177 -23.04 3.95 -5.02
C ASN A 177 -22.27 3.71 -3.72
N LYS A 178 -21.64 2.55 -3.52
CA LYS A 178 -20.89 2.18 -2.31
C LYS A 178 -19.36 2.15 -2.52
N ARG A 179 -18.87 2.23 -3.77
CA ARG A 179 -17.43 2.08 -4.10
C ARG A 179 -16.53 3.03 -3.33
N ALA A 180 -16.87 4.31 -3.31
CA ALA A 180 -16.09 5.32 -2.61
C ALA A 180 -15.97 5.00 -1.11
N THR A 181 -17.06 4.60 -0.47
CA THR A 181 -17.08 4.23 0.94
C THR A 181 -16.25 2.98 1.20
N VAL A 182 -16.38 1.94 0.37
CA VAL A 182 -15.61 0.69 0.51
C VAL A 182 -14.11 0.93 0.32
N LEU A 183 -13.71 1.75 -0.65
CA LEU A 183 -12.30 2.12 -0.84
C LEU A 183 -11.77 2.98 0.32
N SER A 184 -12.63 3.82 0.92
CA SER A 184 -12.29 4.58 2.13
C SER A 184 -12.09 3.66 3.34
N ILE A 185 -12.93 2.64 3.52
CA ILE A 185 -12.76 1.61 4.56
C ILE A 185 -11.41 0.91 4.41
N ARG A 186 -11.06 0.49 3.18
CA ARG A 186 -9.74 -0.09 2.89
C ARG A 186 -8.60 0.85 3.29
N SER A 187 -8.67 2.11 2.88
CA SER A 187 -7.64 3.11 3.19
C SER A 187 -7.55 3.40 4.68
N PHE A 188 -8.67 3.42 5.37
CA PHE A 188 -8.74 3.56 6.83
C PHE A 188 -8.06 2.39 7.55
N LEU A 189 -8.37 1.15 7.15
CA LEU A 189 -7.74 -0.05 7.72
C LEU A 189 -6.21 -0.03 7.54
N ILE A 190 -5.72 0.35 6.37
CA ILE A 190 -4.27 0.49 6.13
C ILE A 190 -3.65 1.48 7.13
N ARG A 191 -4.26 2.66 7.27
CA ARG A 191 -3.72 3.73 8.12
C ARG A 191 -3.79 3.38 9.60
N VAL A 192 -4.90 2.82 10.06
CA VAL A 192 -5.06 2.41 11.47
C VAL A 192 -4.10 1.27 11.81
N SER A 193 -4.02 0.24 10.96
CA SER A 193 -3.07 -0.86 11.16
C SER A 193 -1.63 -0.35 11.18
N PHE A 194 -1.26 0.56 10.28
CA PHE A 194 0.07 1.16 10.28
C PHE A 194 0.30 2.02 11.53
N ALA A 195 -0.66 2.87 11.91
CA ALA A 195 -0.54 3.75 13.08
C ALA A 195 -0.39 2.97 14.40
N THR A 196 -0.94 1.75 14.47
CA THR A 196 -0.79 0.87 15.65
C THR A 196 0.50 0.08 15.61
N THR A 197 0.91 -0.41 14.44
CA THR A 197 2.10 -1.28 14.31
C THR A 197 3.41 -0.48 14.20
N ALA A 198 3.43 0.64 13.50
CA ALA A 198 4.67 1.37 13.23
C ALA A 198 5.39 1.90 14.50
N PRO A 199 4.70 2.47 15.51
CA PRO A 199 5.37 2.87 16.75
C PRO A 199 5.97 1.68 17.51
N LEU A 200 5.28 0.54 17.54
CA LEU A 200 5.77 -0.68 18.19
C LEU A 200 7.01 -1.23 17.48
N LEU A 201 7.01 -1.22 16.14
CA LEU A 201 8.12 -1.65 15.33
C LEU A 201 9.32 -0.68 15.42
N GLY A 202 9.05 0.64 15.50
CA GLY A 202 10.07 1.65 15.75
C GLY A 202 10.74 1.43 17.10
N TYR A 203 9.94 1.28 18.16
CA TYR A 203 10.44 0.99 19.49
C TYR A 203 11.27 -0.32 19.55
N LEU A 204 10.81 -1.37 18.87
CA LEU A 204 11.55 -2.62 18.75
C LEU A 204 12.88 -2.40 18.01
N SER A 205 12.89 -1.61 16.94
CA SER A 205 14.09 -1.25 16.20
C SER A 205 15.11 -0.52 17.08
N ASP A 206 14.65 0.41 17.93
CA ASP A 206 15.49 1.18 18.83
C ASP A 206 16.09 0.31 19.94
N LEU A 207 15.35 -0.68 20.44
CA LEU A 207 15.82 -1.59 21.48
C LEU A 207 16.75 -2.69 20.98
N THR A 208 16.63 -3.08 19.71
CA THR A 208 17.34 -4.27 19.18
C THR A 208 18.05 -3.94 17.85
N SER A 209 17.35 -4.10 16.74
CA SER A 209 17.76 -3.66 15.41
C SER A 209 16.55 -3.61 14.47
N ILE A 210 16.68 -2.90 13.36
CA ILE A 210 15.64 -2.79 12.33
C ILE A 210 15.30 -4.15 11.71
N THR A 211 16.24 -5.09 11.72
CA THR A 211 16.06 -6.47 11.27
C THR A 211 14.89 -7.17 11.94
N TYR A 212 14.77 -7.04 13.28
CA TYR A 212 13.64 -7.64 14.01
C TYR A 212 12.31 -7.01 13.63
N SER A 213 12.30 -5.71 13.33
CA SER A 213 11.09 -5.04 12.83
C SER A 213 10.65 -5.60 11.47
N PHE A 214 11.57 -5.95 10.59
CA PHE A 214 11.24 -6.63 9.34
C PHE A 214 10.70 -8.05 9.56
N TYR A 215 11.22 -8.82 10.51
CA TYR A 215 10.66 -10.13 10.84
C TYR A 215 9.27 -10.02 11.44
N CYS A 216 9.01 -9.07 12.32
CA CYS A 216 7.67 -8.82 12.85
C CYS A 216 6.69 -8.40 11.74
N LEU A 217 7.13 -7.55 10.78
CA LEU A 217 6.33 -7.19 9.61
C LEU A 217 6.04 -8.41 8.73
N ALA A 218 7.02 -9.29 8.53
CA ALA A 218 6.83 -10.52 7.77
C ALA A 218 5.76 -11.42 8.41
N ILE A 219 5.80 -11.58 9.74
CA ILE A 219 4.81 -12.36 10.49
C ILE A 219 3.43 -11.70 10.39
N PHE A 220 3.33 -10.41 10.63
CA PHE A 220 2.06 -9.67 10.58
C PHE A 220 1.44 -9.73 9.17
N VAL A 221 2.19 -9.34 8.15
CA VAL A 221 1.73 -9.35 6.76
C VAL A 221 1.42 -10.77 6.30
N GLY A 222 2.29 -11.74 6.62
CA GLY A 222 2.11 -13.14 6.29
C GLY A 222 0.84 -13.73 6.90
N PHE A 223 0.60 -13.48 8.18
CA PHE A 223 -0.62 -13.96 8.85
C PHE A 223 -1.89 -13.45 8.18
N PHE A 224 -2.02 -12.13 8.02
CA PHE A 224 -3.23 -11.54 7.44
C PHE A 224 -3.39 -11.85 5.95
N SER A 225 -2.31 -11.86 5.18
CA SER A 225 -2.37 -12.16 3.75
C SER A 225 -2.69 -13.63 3.48
N LEU A 226 -2.02 -14.57 4.15
CA LEU A 226 -2.26 -16.01 3.96
C LEU A 226 -3.65 -16.42 4.46
N LEU A 227 -4.07 -15.91 5.62
CA LEU A 227 -5.42 -16.16 6.13
C LEU A 227 -6.48 -15.65 5.15
N SER A 228 -6.31 -14.44 4.63
CA SER A 228 -7.26 -13.86 3.67
C SER A 228 -7.23 -14.60 2.34
N ALA A 229 -6.05 -14.99 1.85
CA ALA A 229 -5.90 -15.76 0.62
C ALA A 229 -6.59 -17.13 0.73
N PHE A 230 -6.39 -17.84 1.84
CA PHE A 230 -7.04 -19.11 2.12
C PHE A 230 -8.58 -18.98 2.16
N LYS A 231 -9.10 -17.95 2.83
CA LYS A 231 -10.54 -17.69 2.88
C LYS A 231 -11.12 -17.33 1.51
N LEU A 232 -10.41 -16.50 0.73
CA LEU A 232 -10.83 -16.14 -0.63
C LEU A 232 -10.82 -17.35 -1.56
N TYR A 233 -9.82 -18.23 -1.43
CA TYR A 233 -9.74 -19.46 -2.23
C TYR A 233 -10.95 -20.37 -2.04
N ASN A 234 -11.46 -20.47 -0.81
CA ASN A 234 -12.59 -21.34 -0.45
C ASN A 234 -13.97 -20.70 -0.68
N LEU A 235 -14.07 -19.43 -1.02
CA LEU A 235 -15.33 -18.72 -1.30
C LEU A 235 -15.70 -18.68 -2.78
N ASP A 236 -14.82 -19.11 -3.66
CA ASP A 236 -15.01 -19.28 -5.10
C ASP A 236 -15.13 -20.76 -5.48
#